data_a6b2b6c2b1215e902aaa839a2fe447f2
#
_entry.id   a6b2b6c2b1215e902aaa839a2fe447f2
#
_cell.length_a   1.000
_cell.length_b   1.000
_cell.length_c   1.000
_cell.angle_alpha   90.00
_cell.angle_beta   90.00
_cell.angle_gamma   90.00
#
_symmetry.space_group_name_H-M   'P 1'
#
loop_
_entity.id
_entity.type
_entity.pdbx_description
1 polymer ?
#
loop_
_entity_poly.entity_id
_entity_poly.type
_entity_poly.pdbx_seq_one_letter_code
_entity_poly.pdbx_strand_id
1 'polypeptide(L)'
;MTPSLTKITRGLTGARWHVIDYDPVARASGATAQLDRLQSETGENRILLRCLLNRGLTGAEEIRKFLAPEFIDNLHSPFLLRDMERAAERLRHAIRDRERIMIVTDFDVDGTTSSVILSHTLRLLGAGDLISCYIPDRFTEGYGLSREIVDRAAAEGFRIIVTADIGIKSHAEARMARALGVDLIICDHHLPDGEDVPAEAFAVLCPKGSSGVDYPNKSLAACGVSLKLADALLTGRENRDAILSSLAKLTAIGTIADMVDLSASENRAIVSHGLRSLNQRSNNPGLRALLKLSQVNSPVTAFDVGFRIGPRINAAGRIAHADSVLALFDAKTDDEAMKIAFKLDAMNAQRQHVQSVLLDKLKASIEGSRPDPESELDRVLVFAGAEIEGFHRGVIGIVCSKIVEMTGRPTFICSIDEEGVAHGSARSINGFHLVEALDTISDALVKYGGHPMAAGFTVAASKIEEMRYRLNRHAAEILSDDDLGRRLSADAEITLEDATIECARALARLEPHGVGNPYPLFLIRRAPLRSIRKLKEKHLKFLIGREKAEIEALWWNAAEYQPEFAGASEISLMCRLEINKWNGRENCQLRVIDAAIDKQKGDQ
;
A
#
# COMPACT_ATOMS: atom_id res chain seq x y z
N MET A 1 -10.18 14.95 15.02
CA MET A 1 -10.08 16.44 14.93
C MET A 1 -9.20 16.77 13.73
N THR A 2 -9.70 17.54 12.78
CA THR A 2 -8.96 17.93 11.57
C THR A 2 -7.91 18.98 11.95
N PRO A 3 -6.62 18.80 11.63
CA PRO A 3 -5.58 19.78 11.96
C PRO A 3 -5.83 21.11 11.25
N SER A 4 -5.61 22.23 11.94
CA SER A 4 -5.70 23.56 11.36
C SER A 4 -4.51 23.83 10.44
N LEU A 5 -4.79 24.36 9.26
CA LEU A 5 -3.82 24.59 8.18
C LEU A 5 -3.35 26.05 8.18
N THR A 6 -2.06 26.31 8.36
CA THR A 6 -1.46 27.65 8.29
C THR A 6 -0.83 27.94 6.94
N LYS A 7 -1.04 29.16 6.46
CA LYS A 7 -0.58 29.82 5.20
C LYS A 7 -0.03 28.92 4.10
N ILE A 8 -0.78 28.84 3.02
CA ILE A 8 -0.49 28.10 1.80
C ILE A 8 0.67 28.77 1.04
N THR A 9 1.75 28.04 0.81
CA THR A 9 2.77 28.36 -0.20
C THR A 9 2.62 27.35 -1.32
N ARG A 10 2.70 27.78 -2.59
CA ARG A 10 2.80 26.87 -3.73
C ARG A 10 4.26 26.66 -4.08
N GLY A 11 4.66 25.40 -4.21
CA GLY A 11 5.97 25.05 -4.71
C GLY A 11 6.06 25.08 -6.24
N LEU A 12 7.27 24.91 -6.77
CA LEU A 12 7.55 24.88 -8.21
C LEU A 12 6.83 23.72 -8.94
N THR A 13 6.54 22.62 -8.23
CA THR A 13 5.72 21.52 -8.78
C THR A 13 4.22 21.83 -8.84
N GLY A 14 3.81 23.02 -8.44
CA GLY A 14 2.40 23.40 -8.34
C GLY A 14 1.69 22.90 -7.08
N ALA A 15 2.36 22.08 -6.26
CA ALA A 15 1.79 21.55 -5.02
C ALA A 15 1.55 22.66 -3.99
N ARG A 16 0.43 22.56 -3.27
CA ARG A 16 0.13 23.42 -2.12
C ARG A 16 0.79 22.85 -0.87
N TRP A 17 1.47 23.68 -0.11
CA TRP A 17 2.19 23.30 1.09
C TRP A 17 1.40 23.63 2.35
N HIS A 18 1.32 22.67 3.23
CA HIS A 18 0.68 22.78 4.53
C HIS A 18 1.64 22.30 5.62
N VAL A 19 1.53 22.88 6.80
CA VAL A 19 2.18 22.33 8.01
C VAL A 19 1.08 21.78 8.89
N ILE A 20 1.23 20.53 9.32
CA ILE A 20 0.31 19.90 10.26
C ILE A 20 0.47 20.58 11.61
N ASP A 21 -0.58 21.18 12.09
CA ASP A 21 -0.62 21.77 13.42
C ASP A 21 -1.45 20.85 14.32
N TYR A 22 -0.77 20.15 15.21
CA TYR A 22 -1.41 19.15 16.07
C TYR A 22 -2.52 19.76 16.94
N ASP A 23 -2.42 21.06 17.32
CA ASP A 23 -3.45 21.73 18.09
C ASP A 23 -3.50 23.24 17.85
N PRO A 24 -4.50 23.73 17.09
CA PRO A 24 -4.69 25.16 16.89
C PRO A 24 -5.14 25.91 18.15
N VAL A 25 -5.76 25.20 19.11
CA VAL A 25 -6.25 25.80 20.37
C VAL A 25 -5.12 25.89 21.40
N ALA A 26 -4.16 24.96 21.36
CA ALA A 26 -3.01 24.90 22.25
C ALA A 26 -1.82 25.80 21.84
N ARG A 27 -1.95 26.59 20.78
CA ARG A 27 -0.92 27.57 20.37
C ARG A 27 -0.44 28.49 21.49
N ALA A 28 -1.24 28.69 22.54
CA ALA A 28 -0.93 29.61 23.61
C ALA A 28 -0.18 28.99 24.82
N SER A 29 -0.28 27.68 25.12
CA SER A 29 0.41 27.07 26.26
C SER A 29 0.44 25.53 26.34
N GLY A 30 -0.40 24.81 25.61
CA GLY A 30 -0.60 23.35 25.78
C GLY A 30 0.32 22.44 24.99
N ALA A 31 0.54 22.69 23.69
CA ALA A 31 1.31 21.80 22.82
C ALA A 31 2.80 21.77 23.19
N THR A 32 3.36 22.90 23.58
CA THR A 32 4.74 22.99 24.09
C THR A 32 4.89 22.19 25.36
N ALA A 33 3.95 22.34 26.32
CA ALA A 33 3.97 21.61 27.58
C ALA A 33 3.84 20.09 27.39
N GLN A 34 3.05 19.61 26.41
CA GLN A 34 2.94 18.19 26.11
C GLN A 34 4.24 17.64 25.50
N LEU A 35 4.86 18.36 24.56
CA LEU A 35 6.16 18.00 24.00
C LEU A 35 7.24 17.94 25.08
N ASP A 36 7.28 18.95 26.00
CA ASP A 36 8.25 19.03 27.09
C ASP A 36 8.07 17.86 28.07
N ARG A 37 6.81 17.54 28.39
CA ARG A 37 6.48 16.38 29.23
C ARG A 37 6.95 15.07 28.55
N LEU A 38 6.57 14.82 27.28
CA LEU A 38 6.96 13.61 26.57
C LEU A 38 8.47 13.51 26.42
N GLN A 39 9.15 14.62 26.18
CA GLN A 39 10.62 14.65 26.10
C GLN A 39 11.25 14.27 27.45
N SER A 40 10.71 14.78 28.57
CA SER A 40 11.18 14.41 29.90
C SER A 40 10.92 12.95 30.26
N GLU A 41 9.75 12.39 29.84
CA GLU A 41 9.35 11.02 30.15
C GLU A 41 10.03 9.97 29.25
N THR A 42 10.40 10.32 28.00
CA THR A 42 10.91 9.38 27.01
C THR A 42 12.39 9.58 26.69
N GLY A 43 12.93 10.79 26.86
CA GLY A 43 14.27 11.16 26.41
C GLY A 43 14.40 11.32 24.90
N GLU A 44 13.30 11.28 24.15
CA GLU A 44 13.31 11.26 22.69
C GLU A 44 13.54 12.65 22.07
N ASN A 45 14.00 12.64 20.80
CA ASN A 45 14.18 13.85 20.01
C ASN A 45 12.85 14.60 19.84
N ARG A 46 12.86 15.92 20.00
CA ARG A 46 11.66 16.77 19.98
C ARG A 46 10.93 16.73 18.62
N ILE A 47 11.67 16.65 17.50
CA ILE A 47 11.09 16.57 16.16
C ILE A 47 10.43 15.20 15.96
N LEU A 48 11.07 14.12 16.41
CA LEU A 48 10.49 12.79 16.43
C LEU A 48 9.18 12.76 17.23
N LEU A 49 9.17 13.35 18.42
CA LEU A 49 7.95 13.43 19.26
C LEU A 49 6.83 14.19 18.55
N ARG A 50 7.15 15.26 17.83
CA ARG A 50 6.16 16.00 17.04
C ARG A 50 5.57 15.13 15.93
N CYS A 51 6.39 14.37 15.23
CA CYS A 51 5.91 13.40 14.23
C CYS A 51 5.00 12.34 14.85
N LEU A 52 5.32 11.85 16.05
CA LEU A 52 4.51 10.86 16.77
C LEU A 52 3.16 11.43 17.24
N LEU A 53 3.17 12.67 17.76
CA LEU A 53 1.94 13.38 18.11
C LEU A 53 1.02 13.59 16.90
N ASN A 54 1.57 13.94 15.73
CA ASN A 54 0.78 14.05 14.48
C ASN A 54 0.12 12.72 14.06
N ARG A 55 0.67 11.59 14.54
CA ARG A 55 0.12 10.24 14.35
C ARG A 55 -0.84 9.81 15.47
N GLY A 56 -1.16 10.72 16.40
CA GLY A 56 -2.08 10.47 17.51
C GLY A 56 -1.47 9.77 18.73
N LEU A 57 -0.14 9.58 18.77
CA LEU A 57 0.54 8.92 19.87
C LEU A 57 0.84 9.95 20.98
N THR A 58 0.07 9.92 22.07
CA THR A 58 0.08 10.97 23.10
C THR A 58 0.67 10.53 24.45
N GLY A 59 0.92 9.22 24.62
CA GLY A 59 1.44 8.61 25.84
C GLY A 59 2.87 8.09 25.67
N ALA A 60 3.71 8.24 26.70
CA ALA A 60 5.10 7.79 26.67
C ALA A 60 5.24 6.27 26.46
N GLU A 61 4.37 5.47 27.06
CA GLU A 61 4.37 4.01 26.91
C GLU A 61 3.95 3.58 25.50
N GLU A 62 2.94 4.23 24.94
CA GLU A 62 2.48 4.04 23.57
C GLU A 62 3.60 4.37 22.57
N ILE A 63 4.32 5.47 22.79
CA ILE A 63 5.48 5.88 21.99
C ILE A 63 6.59 4.81 22.04
N ARG A 64 6.93 4.30 23.22
CA ARG A 64 7.95 3.25 23.37
C ARG A 64 7.56 1.99 22.60
N LYS A 65 6.31 1.52 22.73
CA LYS A 65 5.78 0.36 21.98
C LYS A 65 5.79 0.59 20.47
N PHE A 66 5.44 1.79 20.04
CA PHE A 66 5.47 2.14 18.61
C PHE A 66 6.90 2.12 18.04
N LEU A 67 7.88 2.67 18.75
CA LEU A 67 9.28 2.76 18.31
C LEU A 67 10.04 1.44 18.41
N ALA A 68 9.63 0.54 19.30
CA ALA A 68 10.26 -0.77 19.53
C ALA A 68 9.20 -1.87 19.73
N PRO A 69 8.43 -2.21 18.67
CA PRO A 69 7.38 -3.23 18.80
C PRO A 69 7.99 -4.63 18.94
N GLU A 70 7.58 -5.34 19.99
CA GLU A 70 7.90 -6.76 20.19
C GLU A 70 6.89 -7.63 19.44
N PHE A 71 7.38 -8.62 18.65
CA PHE A 71 6.53 -9.36 17.72
C PHE A 71 5.45 -10.17 18.43
N ILE A 72 5.85 -11.12 19.25
CA ILE A 72 4.91 -12.06 19.90
C ILE A 72 3.97 -11.34 20.86
N ASP A 73 4.49 -10.38 21.63
CA ASP A 73 3.71 -9.65 22.65
C ASP A 73 2.65 -8.72 22.06
N ASN A 74 2.84 -8.28 20.80
CA ASN A 74 1.86 -7.44 20.09
C ASN A 74 0.88 -8.24 19.23
N LEU A 75 1.03 -9.57 19.13
CA LEU A 75 0.03 -10.37 18.44
C LEU A 75 -1.19 -10.56 19.35
N HIS A 76 -2.34 -10.14 18.88
CA HIS A 76 -3.60 -10.46 19.55
C HIS A 76 -3.89 -11.96 19.49
N SER A 77 -4.63 -12.49 20.46
CA SER A 77 -5.06 -13.89 20.40
C SER A 77 -5.86 -14.17 19.13
N PRO A 78 -5.54 -15.24 18.38
CA PRO A 78 -6.31 -15.61 17.19
C PRO A 78 -7.77 -15.93 17.52
N PHE A 79 -8.04 -16.40 18.73
CA PHE A 79 -9.38 -16.80 19.20
C PHE A 79 -10.32 -15.62 19.47
N LEU A 80 -9.88 -14.37 19.30
CA LEU A 80 -10.73 -13.18 19.24
C LEU A 80 -11.52 -13.07 17.91
N LEU A 81 -11.11 -13.79 16.87
CA LEU A 81 -11.95 -14.03 15.69
C LEU A 81 -12.96 -15.14 16.01
N ARG A 82 -14.25 -14.82 15.88
CA ARG A 82 -15.37 -15.67 16.38
C ARG A 82 -15.26 -17.15 16.00
N ASP A 83 -14.97 -17.44 14.74
CA ASP A 83 -14.99 -18.82 14.22
C ASP A 83 -13.61 -19.49 14.23
N MET A 84 -12.59 -18.86 14.83
CA MET A 84 -11.21 -19.33 14.74
C MET A 84 -11.03 -20.73 15.34
N GLU A 85 -11.60 -20.99 16.51
CA GLU A 85 -11.48 -22.31 17.16
C GLU A 85 -12.13 -23.39 16.27
N ARG A 86 -13.34 -23.12 15.79
CA ARG A 86 -14.08 -24.01 14.90
C ARG A 86 -13.34 -24.31 13.60
N ALA A 87 -12.72 -23.28 12.98
CA ALA A 87 -11.91 -23.43 11.78
C ALA A 87 -10.66 -24.28 12.04
N ALA A 88 -9.93 -23.99 13.12
CA ALA A 88 -8.72 -24.72 13.49
C ALA A 88 -9.01 -26.19 13.82
N GLU A 89 -10.08 -26.48 14.57
CA GLU A 89 -10.51 -27.84 14.87
C GLU A 89 -10.89 -28.61 13.61
N ARG A 90 -11.65 -27.98 12.71
CA ARG A 90 -12.07 -28.59 11.43
C ARG A 90 -10.86 -28.99 10.58
N LEU A 91 -9.86 -28.10 10.47
CA LEU A 91 -8.63 -28.40 9.74
C LEU A 91 -7.80 -29.50 10.40
N ARG A 92 -7.69 -29.52 11.74
CA ARG A 92 -7.03 -30.65 12.46
C ARG A 92 -7.75 -31.99 12.23
N HIS A 93 -9.08 -31.97 12.17
CA HIS A 93 -9.89 -33.14 11.81
C HIS A 93 -9.57 -33.61 10.39
N ALA A 94 -9.58 -32.71 9.41
CA ALA A 94 -9.28 -33.04 8.02
C ALA A 94 -7.88 -33.69 7.86
N ILE A 95 -6.89 -33.14 8.55
CA ILE A 95 -5.52 -33.70 8.52
C ILE A 95 -5.50 -35.14 9.09
N ARG A 96 -6.16 -35.35 10.23
CA ARG A 96 -6.23 -36.67 10.87
C ARG A 96 -6.98 -37.70 10.03
N ASP A 97 -8.10 -37.26 9.42
CA ASP A 97 -8.99 -38.14 8.66
C ASP A 97 -8.60 -38.20 7.17
N ARG A 98 -7.46 -37.57 6.80
CA ARG A 98 -6.87 -37.53 5.47
C ARG A 98 -7.82 -36.97 4.40
N GLU A 99 -8.59 -35.94 4.75
CA GLU A 99 -9.47 -35.26 3.84
C GLU A 99 -8.69 -34.25 2.97
N ARG A 100 -9.08 -34.12 1.70
CA ARG A 100 -8.46 -33.17 0.78
C ARG A 100 -8.91 -31.75 1.05
N ILE A 101 -7.96 -30.80 1.01
CA ILE A 101 -8.14 -29.38 1.28
C ILE A 101 -7.73 -28.57 0.03
N MET A 102 -8.61 -27.73 -0.48
CA MET A 102 -8.30 -26.77 -1.52
C MET A 102 -8.12 -25.39 -0.89
N ILE A 103 -6.99 -24.73 -1.16
CA ILE A 103 -6.73 -23.34 -0.78
C ILE A 103 -6.95 -22.48 -2.01
N VAL A 104 -7.89 -21.54 -1.96
CA VAL A 104 -8.25 -20.64 -3.07
C VAL A 104 -7.97 -19.22 -2.65
N THR A 105 -7.10 -18.51 -3.38
CA THR A 105 -6.68 -17.16 -2.99
C THR A 105 -6.72 -16.17 -4.14
N ASP A 106 -6.70 -14.86 -3.82
CA ASP A 106 -6.51 -13.85 -4.84
C ASP A 106 -5.11 -13.97 -5.50
N PHE A 107 -4.99 -13.36 -6.69
CA PHE A 107 -3.80 -13.40 -7.53
C PHE A 107 -2.74 -12.36 -7.16
N ASP A 108 -3.00 -11.47 -6.22
CA ASP A 108 -2.06 -10.42 -5.80
C ASP A 108 -1.08 -10.88 -4.70
N VAL A 109 -0.30 -9.94 -4.15
CA VAL A 109 0.73 -10.29 -3.14
C VAL A 109 0.09 -10.78 -1.85
N ASP A 110 -1.02 -10.19 -1.41
CA ASP A 110 -1.68 -10.58 -0.16
C ASP A 110 -2.28 -11.97 -0.28
N GLY A 111 -3.04 -12.23 -1.36
CA GLY A 111 -3.58 -13.55 -1.66
C GLY A 111 -2.50 -14.62 -1.83
N THR A 112 -1.46 -14.35 -2.63
CA THR A 112 -0.39 -15.32 -2.88
C THR A 112 0.45 -15.62 -1.65
N THR A 113 0.80 -14.63 -0.82
CA THR A 113 1.51 -14.86 0.45
C THR A 113 0.64 -15.59 1.46
N SER A 114 -0.67 -15.32 1.49
CA SER A 114 -1.65 -16.07 2.28
C SER A 114 -1.67 -17.55 1.92
N SER A 115 -1.71 -17.85 0.60
CA SER A 115 -1.65 -19.24 0.11
C SER A 115 -0.39 -19.96 0.57
N VAL A 116 0.78 -19.30 0.51
CA VAL A 116 2.04 -19.87 0.96
C VAL A 116 2.05 -20.09 2.48
N ILE A 117 1.56 -19.12 3.28
CA ILE A 117 1.46 -19.24 4.74
C ILE A 117 0.58 -20.43 5.13
N LEU A 118 -0.62 -20.54 4.57
CA LEU A 118 -1.57 -21.60 4.85
C LEU A 118 -1.05 -22.98 4.43
N SER A 119 -0.58 -23.09 3.17
CA SER A 119 -0.08 -24.37 2.65
C SER A 119 1.15 -24.86 3.41
N HIS A 120 2.07 -23.95 3.76
CA HIS A 120 3.26 -24.29 4.55
C HIS A 120 2.87 -24.78 5.96
N THR A 121 1.96 -24.07 6.62
CA THR A 121 1.48 -24.45 7.96
C THR A 121 0.81 -25.82 7.94
N LEU A 122 -0.11 -26.06 7.01
CA LEU A 122 -0.80 -27.34 6.90
C LEU A 122 0.15 -28.49 6.53
N ARG A 123 1.15 -28.26 5.66
CA ARG A 123 2.21 -29.24 5.36
C ARG A 123 3.03 -29.59 6.60
N LEU A 124 3.39 -28.62 7.43
CA LEU A 124 4.08 -28.85 8.72
C LEU A 124 3.25 -29.67 9.71
N LEU A 125 1.93 -29.63 9.57
CA LEU A 125 0.99 -30.40 10.38
C LEU A 125 0.70 -31.81 9.82
N GLY A 126 1.29 -32.17 8.67
CA GLY A 126 1.17 -33.50 8.06
C GLY A 126 0.19 -33.57 6.87
N ALA A 127 -0.36 -32.46 6.39
CA ALA A 127 -1.31 -32.45 5.28
C ALA A 127 -0.66 -32.34 3.90
N GLY A 128 0.64 -32.64 3.75
CA GLY A 128 1.40 -32.29 2.54
C GLY A 128 0.82 -32.79 1.21
N ASP A 129 0.29 -33.99 1.18
CA ASP A 129 -0.34 -34.63 0.01
C ASP A 129 -1.85 -34.36 -0.13
N LEU A 130 -2.44 -33.70 0.86
CA LEU A 130 -3.87 -33.41 0.91
C LEU A 130 -4.22 -32.02 0.36
N ILE A 131 -3.21 -31.16 0.16
CA ILE A 131 -3.41 -29.76 -0.16
C ILE A 131 -3.26 -29.52 -1.66
N SER A 132 -4.22 -28.79 -2.24
CA SER A 132 -4.10 -28.15 -3.55
C SER A 132 -4.29 -26.64 -3.39
N CYS A 133 -3.39 -25.85 -3.96
CA CYS A 133 -3.54 -24.41 -4.04
C CYS A 133 -4.09 -24.04 -5.42
N TYR A 134 -5.03 -23.13 -5.47
CA TYR A 134 -5.65 -22.63 -6.69
C TYR A 134 -5.76 -21.10 -6.67
N ILE A 135 -5.30 -20.47 -7.72
CA ILE A 135 -5.46 -19.03 -7.91
C ILE A 135 -6.29 -18.82 -9.18
N PRO A 136 -7.47 -18.19 -9.10
CA PRO A 136 -8.30 -17.91 -10.28
C PRO A 136 -7.57 -17.01 -11.28
N ASP A 137 -7.76 -17.27 -12.58
CA ASP A 137 -7.23 -16.39 -13.61
C ASP A 137 -8.05 -15.10 -13.71
N ARG A 138 -7.36 -13.97 -13.51
CA ARG A 138 -7.98 -12.63 -13.46
C ARG A 138 -8.78 -12.28 -14.71
N PHE A 139 -8.34 -12.77 -15.88
CA PHE A 139 -8.89 -12.36 -17.17
C PHE A 139 -10.04 -13.25 -17.63
N THR A 140 -9.99 -14.54 -17.30
CA THR A 140 -10.96 -15.54 -17.74
C THR A 140 -11.97 -15.92 -16.67
N GLU A 141 -11.56 -15.96 -15.38
CA GLU A 141 -12.42 -16.38 -14.26
C GLU A 141 -12.86 -15.19 -13.39
N GLY A 142 -12.10 -14.07 -13.45
CA GLY A 142 -12.41 -12.88 -12.69
C GLY A 142 -11.85 -12.89 -11.27
N TYR A 143 -12.46 -12.10 -10.39
CA TYR A 143 -12.09 -11.94 -8.98
C TYR A 143 -13.06 -12.70 -8.08
N GLY A 144 -12.52 -13.40 -7.09
CA GLY A 144 -13.30 -14.02 -6.03
C GLY A 144 -13.50 -15.52 -6.19
N LEU A 145 -14.23 -16.11 -5.25
CA LEU A 145 -14.64 -17.52 -5.31
C LEU A 145 -15.82 -17.64 -6.27
N SER A 146 -15.70 -18.47 -7.32
CA SER A 146 -16.76 -18.72 -8.29
C SER A 146 -17.48 -20.05 -8.02
N ARG A 147 -18.67 -20.21 -8.60
CA ARG A 147 -19.44 -21.46 -8.53
C ARG A 147 -18.68 -22.62 -9.18
N GLU A 148 -17.98 -22.35 -10.29
CA GLU A 148 -17.19 -23.33 -11.02
C GLU A 148 -16.06 -23.89 -10.16
N ILE A 149 -15.44 -23.06 -9.31
CA ILE A 149 -14.40 -23.51 -8.36
C ILE A 149 -15.00 -24.42 -7.29
N VAL A 150 -16.19 -24.08 -6.77
CA VAL A 150 -16.89 -24.92 -5.77
C VAL A 150 -17.32 -26.26 -6.37
N ASP A 151 -17.89 -26.27 -7.58
CA ASP A 151 -18.27 -27.49 -8.31
C ASP A 151 -17.05 -28.38 -8.56
N ARG A 152 -15.97 -27.79 -9.04
CA ARG A 152 -14.71 -28.50 -9.27
C ARG A 152 -14.15 -29.11 -7.98
N ALA A 153 -14.16 -28.37 -6.88
CA ALA A 153 -13.68 -28.86 -5.59
C ALA A 153 -14.51 -30.09 -5.14
N ALA A 154 -15.82 -30.03 -5.24
CA ALA A 154 -16.71 -31.14 -4.90
C ALA A 154 -16.47 -32.35 -5.82
N ALA A 155 -16.40 -32.14 -7.14
CA ALA A 155 -16.18 -33.19 -8.14
C ALA A 155 -14.83 -33.89 -7.97
N GLU A 156 -13.77 -33.16 -7.58
CA GLU A 156 -12.43 -33.69 -7.33
C GLU A 156 -12.28 -34.31 -5.91
N GLY A 157 -13.35 -34.31 -5.10
CA GLY A 157 -13.37 -34.94 -3.77
C GLY A 157 -12.70 -34.13 -2.67
N PHE A 158 -12.56 -32.81 -2.83
CA PHE A 158 -12.19 -31.93 -1.73
C PHE A 158 -13.32 -31.84 -0.71
N ARG A 159 -12.99 -31.87 0.57
CA ARG A 159 -13.93 -31.75 1.67
C ARG A 159 -13.92 -30.36 2.30
N ILE A 160 -12.85 -29.63 2.09
CA ILE A 160 -12.69 -28.27 2.60
C ILE A 160 -12.17 -27.38 1.47
N ILE A 161 -12.75 -26.18 1.39
CA ILE A 161 -12.17 -25.02 0.70
C ILE A 161 -11.77 -24.01 1.76
N VAL A 162 -10.50 -23.58 1.76
CA VAL A 162 -10.02 -22.44 2.54
C VAL A 162 -9.77 -21.29 1.57
N THR A 163 -10.52 -20.21 1.67
CA THR A 163 -10.23 -19.01 0.88
C THR A 163 -9.32 -18.07 1.66
N ALA A 164 -8.48 -17.29 0.96
CA ALA A 164 -7.78 -16.16 1.57
C ALA A 164 -7.75 -14.96 0.61
N ASP A 165 -7.98 -13.77 1.18
CA ASP A 165 -8.08 -12.50 0.46
C ASP A 165 -9.29 -12.42 -0.50
N ILE A 166 -10.19 -13.36 -0.38
CA ILE A 166 -11.47 -13.47 -1.09
C ILE A 166 -12.48 -14.22 -0.22
N GLY A 167 -13.76 -14.03 -0.54
CA GLY A 167 -14.82 -14.91 -0.01
C GLY A 167 -15.82 -14.22 0.90
N ILE A 168 -15.51 -13.06 1.49
CA ILE A 168 -16.41 -12.38 2.44
C ILE A 168 -17.78 -12.00 1.84
N LYS A 169 -17.87 -11.89 0.52
CA LYS A 169 -19.10 -11.61 -0.23
C LYS A 169 -19.68 -12.83 -0.97
N SER A 170 -19.09 -14.01 -0.82
CA SER A 170 -19.43 -15.22 -1.56
C SER A 170 -20.61 -15.99 -0.93
N HIS A 171 -21.75 -15.31 -0.73
CA HIS A 171 -22.95 -15.89 -0.10
C HIS A 171 -23.55 -17.04 -0.91
N ALA A 172 -23.59 -16.92 -2.24
CA ALA A 172 -24.13 -17.95 -3.12
C ALA A 172 -23.23 -19.18 -3.17
N GLU A 173 -21.92 -18.97 -3.23
CA GLU A 173 -20.89 -20.02 -3.24
C GLU A 173 -20.84 -20.76 -1.90
N ALA A 174 -21.03 -20.06 -0.77
CA ALA A 174 -21.14 -20.68 0.55
C ALA A 174 -22.36 -21.61 0.66
N ARG A 175 -23.54 -21.19 0.18
CA ARG A 175 -24.73 -22.05 0.10
C ARG A 175 -24.48 -23.29 -0.76
N MET A 176 -23.84 -23.09 -1.90
CA MET A 176 -23.51 -24.17 -2.83
C MET A 176 -22.52 -25.16 -2.23
N ALA A 177 -21.42 -24.68 -1.63
CA ALA A 177 -20.43 -25.53 -0.95
C ALA A 177 -21.09 -26.40 0.13
N ARG A 178 -21.92 -25.79 0.98
CA ARG A 178 -22.69 -26.52 2.00
C ARG A 178 -23.61 -27.59 1.40
N ALA A 179 -24.30 -27.27 0.31
CA ALA A 179 -25.20 -28.22 -0.36
C ALA A 179 -24.44 -29.41 -0.99
N LEU A 180 -23.19 -29.19 -1.42
CA LEU A 180 -22.31 -30.22 -1.97
C LEU A 180 -21.49 -30.97 -0.90
N GLY A 181 -21.65 -30.64 0.38
CA GLY A 181 -20.91 -31.26 1.48
C GLY A 181 -19.43 -30.86 1.54
N VAL A 182 -19.11 -29.66 1.07
CA VAL A 182 -17.80 -29.03 1.15
C VAL A 182 -17.83 -27.93 2.20
N ASP A 183 -16.98 -28.01 3.21
CA ASP A 183 -16.87 -27.00 4.26
C ASP A 183 -16.05 -25.80 3.76
N LEU A 184 -16.66 -24.62 3.72
CA LEU A 184 -16.00 -23.39 3.30
C LEU A 184 -15.49 -22.61 4.52
N ILE A 185 -14.17 -22.41 4.60
CA ILE A 185 -13.49 -21.57 5.60
C ILE A 185 -12.98 -20.31 4.89
N ILE A 186 -13.46 -19.16 5.31
CA ILE A 186 -13.12 -17.86 4.70
C ILE A 186 -12.11 -17.14 5.58
N CYS A 187 -10.91 -16.83 5.03
CA CYS A 187 -9.90 -15.95 5.63
C CYS A 187 -9.83 -14.67 4.81
N ASP A 188 -10.52 -13.62 5.23
CA ASP A 188 -10.63 -12.39 4.45
C ASP A 188 -10.46 -11.16 5.35
N HIS A 189 -10.21 -10.00 4.75
CA HIS A 189 -10.08 -8.72 5.44
C HIS A 189 -10.90 -7.61 4.79
N HIS A 190 -11.56 -7.89 3.68
CA HIS A 190 -12.42 -6.93 2.99
C HIS A 190 -13.67 -6.61 3.81
N LEU A 191 -14.32 -5.50 3.45
CA LEU A 191 -15.61 -5.14 4.05
C LEU A 191 -16.71 -6.09 3.54
N PRO A 192 -17.49 -6.68 4.44
CA PRO A 192 -18.68 -7.43 4.04
C PRO A 192 -19.75 -6.48 3.46
N ASP A 193 -20.79 -7.02 2.87
CA ASP A 193 -21.94 -6.25 2.43
C ASP A 193 -22.82 -5.90 3.67
N GLY A 194 -22.68 -4.67 4.14
CA GLY A 194 -23.21 -4.25 5.44
C GLY A 194 -22.46 -4.94 6.59
N GLU A 195 -23.21 -5.58 7.52
CA GLU A 195 -22.64 -6.42 8.58
C GLU A 195 -22.72 -7.92 8.27
N ASP A 196 -23.35 -8.29 7.17
CA ASP A 196 -23.62 -9.68 6.82
C ASP A 196 -22.40 -10.38 6.23
N VAL A 197 -22.04 -11.51 6.83
CA VAL A 197 -21.05 -12.44 6.31
C VAL A 197 -21.75 -13.70 5.77
N PRO A 198 -21.12 -14.51 4.87
CA PRO A 198 -21.73 -15.73 4.34
C PRO A 198 -22.12 -16.73 5.45
N ALA A 199 -23.39 -16.72 5.87
CA ALA A 199 -23.89 -17.49 7.02
C ALA A 199 -23.78 -19.00 6.82
N GLU A 200 -23.79 -19.48 5.59
CA GLU A 200 -23.64 -20.90 5.25
C GLU A 200 -22.20 -21.36 5.12
N ALA A 201 -21.23 -20.44 5.19
CA ALA A 201 -19.82 -20.83 5.32
C ALA A 201 -19.61 -21.60 6.63
N PHE A 202 -18.72 -22.59 6.60
CA PHE A 202 -18.39 -23.33 7.81
C PHE A 202 -17.76 -22.41 8.86
N ALA A 203 -16.86 -21.53 8.46
CA ALA A 203 -16.25 -20.53 9.35
C ALA A 203 -15.87 -19.27 8.57
N VAL A 204 -15.98 -18.10 9.21
CA VAL A 204 -15.58 -16.80 8.64
C VAL A 204 -14.58 -16.12 9.56
N LEU A 205 -13.35 -16.01 9.09
CA LEU A 205 -12.23 -15.35 9.78
C LEU A 205 -11.97 -14.00 9.10
N CYS A 206 -12.65 -12.96 9.58
CA CYS A 206 -12.47 -11.60 9.09
C CYS A 206 -12.43 -10.64 10.28
N PRO A 207 -11.46 -9.72 10.37
CA PRO A 207 -11.38 -8.75 11.47
C PRO A 207 -12.47 -7.67 11.40
N LYS A 208 -13.22 -7.62 10.29
CA LYS A 208 -14.32 -6.68 10.04
C LYS A 208 -15.67 -7.40 10.07
N GLY A 209 -16.75 -6.63 10.16
CA GLY A 209 -18.10 -7.18 10.23
C GLY A 209 -18.37 -7.98 11.52
N SER A 210 -19.42 -8.78 11.49
CA SER A 210 -19.92 -9.54 12.65
C SER A 210 -18.98 -10.66 13.13
N SER A 211 -18.10 -11.17 12.24
CA SER A 211 -17.11 -12.21 12.59
C SER A 211 -15.92 -11.69 13.37
N GLY A 212 -15.63 -10.40 13.26
CA GLY A 212 -14.46 -9.75 13.85
C GLY A 212 -14.77 -8.76 14.96
N VAL A 213 -15.97 -8.77 15.54
CA VAL A 213 -16.40 -7.74 16.52
C VAL A 213 -15.39 -7.52 17.63
N ASP A 214 -14.86 -8.59 18.22
CA ASP A 214 -13.94 -8.53 19.34
C ASP A 214 -12.46 -8.45 18.93
N TYR A 215 -12.16 -8.53 17.64
CA TYR A 215 -10.78 -8.45 17.17
C TYR A 215 -10.29 -7.01 17.12
N PRO A 216 -9.22 -6.63 17.87
CA PRO A 216 -8.85 -5.21 18.02
C PRO A 216 -8.34 -4.57 16.72
N ASN A 217 -7.56 -5.31 15.93
CA ASN A 217 -6.93 -4.80 14.70
C ASN A 217 -7.85 -5.00 13.48
N LYS A 218 -8.64 -3.98 13.14
CA LYS A 218 -9.52 -4.02 11.96
C LYS A 218 -8.78 -3.85 10.63
N SER A 219 -7.51 -3.48 10.68
CA SER A 219 -6.66 -3.25 9.50
C SER A 219 -5.71 -4.41 9.20
N LEU A 220 -5.97 -5.60 9.73
CA LEU A 220 -5.18 -6.78 9.42
C LEU A 220 -5.40 -7.17 7.95
N ALA A 221 -4.34 -7.42 7.19
CA ALA A 221 -4.40 -7.95 5.82
C ALA A 221 -4.77 -9.45 5.81
N ALA A 222 -5.15 -10.03 4.68
CA ALA A 222 -5.52 -11.44 4.60
C ALA A 222 -4.35 -12.39 4.94
N CYS A 223 -3.12 -12.03 4.59
CA CYS A 223 -1.92 -12.77 5.04
C CYS A 223 -1.74 -12.69 6.56
N GLY A 224 -2.18 -11.61 7.19
CA GLY A 224 -2.26 -11.49 8.64
C GLY A 224 -3.32 -12.42 9.24
N VAL A 225 -4.51 -12.50 8.63
CA VAL A 225 -5.56 -13.45 9.03
C VAL A 225 -5.08 -14.88 8.85
N SER A 226 -4.38 -15.18 7.75
CA SER A 226 -3.74 -16.47 7.49
C SER A 226 -2.67 -16.80 8.55
N LEU A 227 -1.88 -15.82 9.00
CA LEU A 227 -0.95 -15.98 10.12
C LEU A 227 -1.69 -16.28 11.42
N LYS A 228 -2.87 -15.67 11.67
CA LYS A 228 -3.70 -15.98 12.84
C LYS A 228 -4.26 -17.39 12.81
N LEU A 229 -4.69 -17.88 11.65
CA LEU A 229 -5.11 -19.28 11.52
C LEU A 229 -3.93 -20.24 11.72
N ALA A 230 -2.75 -19.88 11.21
CA ALA A 230 -1.53 -20.65 11.48
C ALA A 230 -1.20 -20.66 12.99
N ASP A 231 -1.32 -19.53 13.67
CA ASP A 231 -1.13 -19.38 15.12
C ASP A 231 -2.08 -20.29 15.90
N ALA A 232 -3.38 -20.25 15.59
CA ALA A 232 -4.38 -21.13 16.20
C ALA A 232 -4.08 -22.63 15.99
N LEU A 233 -3.67 -23.00 14.77
CA LEU A 233 -3.30 -24.38 14.43
C LEU A 233 -2.06 -24.88 15.17
N LEU A 234 -1.12 -23.98 15.47
CA LEU A 234 0.14 -24.27 16.15
C LEU A 234 0.06 -24.18 17.68
N THR A 235 -1.10 -23.79 18.24
CA THR A 235 -1.31 -23.70 19.68
C THR A 235 -0.91 -24.99 20.40
N GLY A 236 -0.11 -24.87 21.46
CA GLY A 236 0.41 -25.99 22.25
C GLY A 236 1.69 -26.63 21.69
N ARG A 237 2.23 -26.16 20.56
CA ARG A 237 3.51 -26.64 20.03
C ARG A 237 4.68 -25.84 20.59
N GLU A 238 5.75 -26.50 21.02
CA GLU A 238 6.95 -25.84 21.55
C GLU A 238 7.64 -24.90 20.55
N ASN A 239 7.58 -25.22 19.26
CA ASN A 239 8.20 -24.41 18.20
C ASN A 239 7.26 -23.39 17.55
N ARG A 240 6.08 -23.13 18.14
CA ARG A 240 5.07 -22.18 17.63
C ARG A 240 5.69 -20.82 17.28
N ASP A 241 6.37 -20.20 18.22
CA ASP A 241 6.90 -18.83 18.06
C ASP A 241 8.00 -18.76 16.98
N ALA A 242 8.82 -19.79 16.85
CA ALA A 242 9.82 -19.89 15.80
C ALA A 242 9.18 -20.03 14.41
N ILE A 243 8.09 -20.80 14.28
CA ILE A 243 7.34 -20.93 13.02
C ILE A 243 6.66 -19.61 12.68
N LEU A 244 5.96 -18.97 13.63
CA LEU A 244 5.33 -17.66 13.41
C LEU A 244 6.36 -16.60 13.00
N SER A 245 7.52 -16.58 13.64
CA SER A 245 8.64 -15.70 13.27
C SER A 245 9.11 -15.93 11.81
N SER A 246 9.14 -17.18 11.37
CA SER A 246 9.49 -17.52 9.99
C SER A 246 8.42 -17.06 8.99
N LEU A 247 7.13 -17.26 9.32
CA LEU A 247 5.99 -16.86 8.50
C LEU A 247 5.83 -15.33 8.43
N ALA A 248 6.25 -14.61 9.47
CA ALA A 248 6.18 -13.15 9.51
C ALA A 248 6.91 -12.46 8.35
N LYS A 249 7.91 -13.09 7.71
CA LYS A 249 8.57 -12.58 6.49
C LYS A 249 7.58 -12.41 5.34
N LEU A 250 6.77 -13.44 5.10
CA LEU A 250 5.75 -13.45 4.05
C LEU A 250 4.58 -12.53 4.42
N THR A 251 4.15 -12.59 5.69
CA THR A 251 3.10 -11.73 6.20
C THR A 251 3.48 -10.25 6.07
N ALA A 252 4.74 -9.87 6.35
CA ALA A 252 5.21 -8.50 6.16
C ALA A 252 5.18 -8.07 4.68
N ILE A 253 5.51 -8.98 3.76
CA ILE A 253 5.47 -8.70 2.32
C ILE A 253 4.02 -8.46 1.88
N GLY A 254 3.06 -9.32 2.25
CA GLY A 254 1.64 -9.14 1.93
C GLY A 254 1.06 -7.87 2.58
N THR A 255 1.26 -7.69 3.89
CA THR A 255 0.77 -6.52 4.64
C THR A 255 1.22 -5.18 4.06
N ILE A 256 2.49 -5.06 3.63
CA ILE A 256 3.00 -3.84 2.99
C ILE A 256 2.40 -3.66 1.60
N ALA A 257 2.30 -4.75 0.82
CA ALA A 257 1.84 -4.69 -0.56
C ALA A 257 0.35 -4.37 -0.67
N ASP A 258 -0.45 -4.82 0.29
CA ASP A 258 -1.89 -4.52 0.39
C ASP A 258 -2.18 -3.11 0.95
N MET A 259 -1.14 -2.39 1.37
CA MET A 259 -1.25 -0.99 1.82
C MET A 259 -2.19 -0.80 3.02
N VAL A 260 -2.29 -1.76 3.91
CA VAL A 260 -3.04 -1.63 5.17
C VAL A 260 -2.32 -0.74 6.18
N ASP A 261 -3.04 -0.31 7.21
CA ASP A 261 -2.52 0.62 8.21
C ASP A 261 -1.35 0.04 9.01
N LEU A 262 -0.15 0.64 8.84
CA LEU A 262 1.08 0.29 9.56
C LEU A 262 1.25 1.03 10.90
N SER A 263 0.31 1.89 11.27
CA SER A 263 0.26 2.49 12.61
C SER A 263 -0.39 1.55 13.63
N ALA A 264 -1.25 0.63 13.20
CA ALA A 264 -1.83 -0.41 14.04
C ALA A 264 -0.73 -1.28 14.65
N SER A 265 -0.71 -1.42 15.98
CA SER A 265 0.39 -2.01 16.74
C SER A 265 0.76 -3.43 16.28
N GLU A 266 -0.23 -4.27 15.97
CA GLU A 266 -0.03 -5.63 15.49
C GLU A 266 0.58 -5.65 14.07
N ASN A 267 0.03 -4.89 13.12
CA ASN A 267 0.59 -4.77 11.77
C ASN A 267 2.02 -4.25 11.82
N ARG A 268 2.28 -3.23 12.65
CA ARG A 268 3.60 -2.66 12.84
C ARG A 268 4.58 -3.70 13.41
N ALA A 269 4.17 -4.49 14.39
CA ALA A 269 4.99 -5.54 15.00
C ALA A 269 5.32 -6.65 13.97
N ILE A 270 4.31 -7.12 13.22
CA ILE A 270 4.48 -8.11 12.16
C ILE A 270 5.47 -7.60 11.10
N VAL A 271 5.26 -6.38 10.61
CA VAL A 271 6.09 -5.81 9.54
C VAL A 271 7.50 -5.51 10.01
N SER A 272 7.67 -4.91 11.20
CA SER A 272 9.00 -4.62 11.78
C SER A 272 9.80 -5.91 11.99
N HIS A 273 9.18 -6.95 12.52
CA HIS A 273 9.82 -8.24 12.72
C HIS A 273 10.12 -8.94 11.39
N GLY A 274 9.16 -8.96 10.47
CA GLY A 274 9.32 -9.58 9.15
C GLY A 274 10.45 -8.95 8.35
N LEU A 275 10.54 -7.61 8.30
CA LEU A 275 11.62 -6.88 7.64
C LEU A 275 12.99 -7.18 8.28
N ARG A 276 13.09 -7.19 9.62
CA ARG A 276 14.33 -7.62 10.31
C ARG A 276 14.71 -9.05 9.93
N SER A 277 13.74 -9.95 9.87
CA SER A 277 13.94 -11.36 9.52
C SER A 277 14.32 -11.56 8.05
N LEU A 278 13.86 -10.70 7.12
CA LEU A 278 14.28 -10.72 5.72
C LEU A 278 15.77 -10.39 5.53
N ASN A 279 16.39 -9.68 6.48
CA ASN A 279 17.82 -9.40 6.48
C ASN A 279 18.67 -10.59 6.95
N GLN A 280 18.05 -11.61 7.49
CA GLN A 280 18.70 -12.87 7.83
C GLN A 280 18.60 -13.84 6.65
N ARG A 281 19.56 -14.76 6.52
CA ARG A 281 19.52 -15.76 5.45
C ARG A 281 18.23 -16.60 5.56
N SER A 282 17.37 -16.53 4.55
CA SER A 282 16.18 -17.36 4.46
C SER A 282 16.53 -18.80 4.06
N ASN A 283 15.84 -19.78 4.64
CA ASN A 283 15.94 -21.18 4.21
C ASN A 283 15.13 -21.47 2.95
N ASN A 284 14.16 -20.59 2.58
CA ASN A 284 13.37 -20.76 1.38
C ASN A 284 14.14 -20.28 0.13
N PRO A 285 14.42 -21.18 -0.86
CA PRO A 285 15.15 -20.80 -2.09
C PRO A 285 14.43 -19.71 -2.90
N GLY A 286 13.10 -19.77 -2.99
CA GLY A 286 12.29 -18.80 -3.72
C GLY A 286 12.42 -17.39 -3.17
N LEU A 287 12.36 -17.24 -1.84
CA LEU A 287 12.55 -15.93 -1.20
C LEU A 287 13.96 -15.40 -1.43
N ARG A 288 15.01 -16.25 -1.36
CA ARG A 288 16.39 -15.84 -1.67
C ARG A 288 16.54 -15.36 -3.12
N ALA A 289 15.96 -16.10 -4.06
CA ALA A 289 16.00 -15.74 -5.48
C ALA A 289 15.28 -14.41 -5.76
N LEU A 290 14.11 -14.22 -5.15
CA LEU A 290 13.32 -12.99 -5.27
C LEU A 290 14.06 -11.76 -4.73
N LEU A 291 14.64 -11.85 -3.53
CA LEU A 291 15.43 -10.77 -2.92
C LEU A 291 16.65 -10.42 -3.78
N LYS A 292 17.37 -11.44 -4.29
CA LYS A 292 18.55 -11.25 -5.14
C LYS A 292 18.20 -10.51 -6.44
N LEU A 293 17.16 -10.94 -7.17
CA LEU A 293 16.72 -10.30 -8.42
C LEU A 293 16.11 -8.93 -8.21
N SER A 294 15.49 -8.70 -7.05
CA SER A 294 14.98 -7.38 -6.68
C SER A 294 16.08 -6.35 -6.39
N GLN A 295 17.35 -6.75 -6.40
CA GLN A 295 18.51 -5.90 -6.10
C GLN A 295 18.32 -5.11 -4.79
N VAL A 296 17.78 -5.77 -3.80
CA VAL A 296 17.53 -5.17 -2.49
C VAL A 296 18.81 -5.22 -1.68
N ASN A 297 19.25 -4.06 -1.22
CA ASN A 297 20.38 -3.94 -0.31
C ASN A 297 19.92 -4.08 1.14
N SER A 298 20.75 -4.70 1.99
CA SER A 298 20.49 -4.73 3.42
C SER A 298 20.76 -3.36 4.06
N PRO A 299 19.89 -2.89 4.97
CA PRO A 299 18.65 -3.52 5.43
C PRO A 299 17.49 -3.38 4.44
N VAL A 300 16.67 -4.44 4.32
CA VAL A 300 15.41 -4.44 3.56
C VAL A 300 14.42 -3.51 4.25
N THR A 301 13.80 -2.62 3.49
CA THR A 301 12.83 -1.64 3.98
C THR A 301 11.42 -1.90 3.44
N ALA A 302 10.41 -1.23 4.02
CA ALA A 302 9.04 -1.26 3.48
C ALA A 302 9.00 -0.72 2.03
N PHE A 303 9.85 0.25 1.69
CA PHE A 303 9.99 0.74 0.32
C PHE A 303 10.44 -0.37 -0.65
N ASP A 304 11.43 -1.18 -0.25
CA ASP A 304 11.91 -2.28 -1.09
C ASP A 304 10.82 -3.32 -1.33
N VAL A 305 10.01 -3.61 -0.30
CA VAL A 305 8.87 -4.51 -0.44
C VAL A 305 7.84 -3.92 -1.39
N GLY A 306 7.40 -2.69 -1.18
CA GLY A 306 6.33 -2.06 -1.98
C GLY A 306 6.73 -1.76 -3.43
N PHE A 307 8.02 -1.44 -3.69
CA PHE A 307 8.46 -0.95 -5.01
C PHE A 307 9.40 -1.89 -5.77
N ARG A 308 9.97 -2.91 -5.12
CA ARG A 308 10.90 -3.85 -5.75
C ARG A 308 10.43 -5.30 -5.66
N ILE A 309 10.03 -5.77 -4.49
CA ILE A 309 9.62 -7.17 -4.26
C ILE A 309 8.17 -7.39 -4.72
N GLY A 310 7.22 -6.67 -4.13
CA GLY A 310 5.79 -6.81 -4.41
C GLY A 310 5.42 -6.66 -5.89
N PRO A 311 5.97 -5.68 -6.64
CA PRO A 311 5.71 -5.55 -8.07
C PRO A 311 6.09 -6.77 -8.92
N ARG A 312 7.10 -7.55 -8.53
CA ARG A 312 7.49 -8.79 -9.22
C ARG A 312 6.50 -9.92 -8.98
N ILE A 313 6.00 -10.04 -7.76
CA ILE A 313 4.93 -10.97 -7.41
C ILE A 313 3.65 -10.59 -8.16
N ASN A 314 3.21 -9.33 -8.05
CA ASN A 314 2.01 -8.83 -8.71
C ASN A 314 2.05 -8.89 -10.25
N ALA A 315 3.24 -8.91 -10.86
CA ALA A 315 3.35 -8.95 -12.32
C ALA A 315 2.81 -10.24 -12.91
N ALA A 316 2.91 -11.36 -12.19
CA ALA A 316 2.34 -12.64 -12.62
C ALA A 316 0.82 -12.52 -12.85
N GLY A 317 0.05 -12.06 -11.86
CA GLY A 317 -1.40 -11.88 -11.97
C GLY A 317 -1.86 -10.72 -12.88
N ARG A 318 -0.94 -9.93 -13.46
CA ARG A 318 -1.25 -8.82 -14.38
C ARG A 318 -0.93 -9.09 -15.84
N ILE A 319 0.02 -9.98 -16.12
CA ILE A 319 0.55 -10.25 -17.46
C ILE A 319 0.34 -11.73 -17.81
N ALA A 320 0.29 -12.62 -16.80
CA ALA A 320 0.14 -14.06 -16.96
C ALA A 320 -0.62 -14.65 -15.77
N HIS A 321 -0.48 -15.95 -15.53
CA HIS A 321 -1.10 -16.66 -14.40
C HIS A 321 -0.24 -16.62 -13.14
N ALA A 322 -0.86 -16.41 -11.96
CA ALA A 322 -0.15 -16.23 -10.69
C ALA A 322 0.46 -17.53 -10.11
N ASP A 323 0.17 -18.70 -10.65
CA ASP A 323 0.73 -20.00 -10.20
C ASP A 323 2.26 -20.02 -10.13
N SER A 324 2.92 -19.22 -10.99
CA SER A 324 4.38 -19.09 -10.96
C SER A 324 4.92 -18.56 -9.64
N VAL A 325 4.12 -17.81 -8.87
CA VAL A 325 4.48 -17.32 -7.54
C VAL A 325 4.49 -18.46 -6.53
N LEU A 326 3.46 -19.32 -6.54
CA LEU A 326 3.40 -20.49 -5.69
C LEU A 326 4.57 -21.45 -6.00
N ALA A 327 4.82 -21.70 -7.28
CA ALA A 327 5.95 -22.52 -7.72
C ALA A 327 7.31 -21.95 -7.25
N LEU A 328 7.48 -20.63 -7.21
CA LEU A 328 8.68 -19.99 -6.69
C LEU A 328 8.92 -20.36 -5.21
N PHE A 329 7.90 -20.23 -4.37
CA PHE A 329 8.02 -20.52 -2.94
C PHE A 329 8.09 -22.03 -2.62
N ASP A 330 7.59 -22.90 -3.52
CA ASP A 330 7.66 -24.35 -3.43
C ASP A 330 8.96 -24.93 -4.01
N ALA A 331 9.79 -24.13 -4.68
CA ALA A 331 11.08 -24.55 -5.26
C ALA A 331 12.00 -25.18 -4.20
N LYS A 332 12.64 -26.32 -4.55
CA LYS A 332 13.48 -27.07 -3.64
C LYS A 332 14.96 -26.69 -3.73
N THR A 333 15.37 -26.09 -4.85
CA THR A 333 16.76 -25.70 -5.10
C THR A 333 16.86 -24.24 -5.49
N ASP A 334 18.04 -23.64 -5.28
CA ASP A 334 18.31 -22.27 -5.69
C ASP A 334 18.25 -22.10 -7.22
N ASP A 335 18.67 -23.11 -7.98
CA ASP A 335 18.63 -23.07 -9.46
C ASP A 335 17.20 -23.08 -10.00
N GLU A 336 16.33 -23.91 -9.43
CA GLU A 336 14.91 -23.93 -9.77
C GLU A 336 14.26 -22.58 -9.44
N ALA A 337 14.46 -22.10 -8.22
CA ALA A 337 13.95 -20.83 -7.75
C ALA A 337 14.42 -19.64 -8.63
N MET A 338 15.69 -19.63 -9.01
CA MET A 338 16.24 -18.57 -9.87
C MET A 338 15.60 -18.58 -11.27
N LYS A 339 15.36 -19.75 -11.87
CA LYS A 339 14.68 -19.83 -13.16
C LYS A 339 13.26 -19.24 -13.12
N ILE A 340 12.52 -19.51 -12.04
CA ILE A 340 11.17 -18.98 -11.86
C ILE A 340 11.23 -17.48 -11.57
N ALA A 341 12.13 -17.05 -10.70
CA ALA A 341 12.29 -15.64 -10.36
C ALA A 341 12.69 -14.77 -11.58
N PHE A 342 13.52 -15.28 -12.51
CA PHE A 342 13.80 -14.60 -13.78
C PHE A 342 12.55 -14.41 -14.65
N LYS A 343 11.63 -15.38 -14.67
CA LYS A 343 10.36 -15.23 -15.39
C LYS A 343 9.52 -14.10 -14.77
N LEU A 344 9.40 -14.06 -13.45
CA LEU A 344 8.68 -12.99 -12.74
C LEU A 344 9.30 -11.61 -12.98
N ASP A 345 10.64 -11.52 -13.01
CA ASP A 345 11.33 -10.28 -13.31
C ASP A 345 11.09 -9.81 -14.75
N ALA A 346 11.08 -10.73 -15.72
CA ALA A 346 10.75 -10.42 -17.11
C ALA A 346 9.28 -9.93 -17.25
N MET A 347 8.33 -10.57 -16.58
CA MET A 347 6.93 -10.12 -16.55
C MET A 347 6.80 -8.73 -15.94
N ASN A 348 7.55 -8.46 -14.85
CA ASN A 348 7.56 -7.14 -14.23
C ASN A 348 8.18 -6.07 -15.15
N ALA A 349 9.24 -6.39 -15.90
CA ALA A 349 9.83 -5.49 -16.90
C ALA A 349 8.83 -5.19 -18.03
N GLN A 350 8.12 -6.19 -18.53
CA GLN A 350 7.05 -6.03 -19.52
C GLN A 350 5.93 -5.13 -18.98
N ARG A 351 5.44 -5.40 -17.77
CA ARG A 351 4.43 -4.57 -17.10
C ARG A 351 4.88 -3.11 -16.97
N GLN A 352 6.15 -2.87 -16.56
CA GLN A 352 6.72 -1.52 -16.44
C GLN A 352 6.79 -0.81 -17.79
N HIS A 353 7.14 -1.51 -18.85
CA HIS A 353 7.18 -0.94 -20.20
C HIS A 353 5.78 -0.49 -20.64
N VAL A 354 4.78 -1.39 -20.59
CA VAL A 354 3.39 -1.07 -20.95
C VAL A 354 2.87 0.11 -20.12
N GLN A 355 3.15 0.11 -18.80
CA GLN A 355 2.78 1.21 -17.90
C GLN A 355 3.42 2.54 -18.30
N SER A 356 4.72 2.55 -18.65
CA SER A 356 5.45 3.76 -19.04
C SER A 356 4.86 4.35 -20.32
N VAL A 357 4.64 3.54 -21.34
CA VAL A 357 4.07 3.97 -22.63
C VAL A 357 2.71 4.64 -22.42
N LEU A 358 1.81 3.99 -21.66
CA LEU A 358 0.49 4.56 -21.38
C LEU A 358 0.58 5.85 -20.56
N LEU A 359 1.43 5.86 -19.52
CA LEU A 359 1.59 7.04 -18.68
C LEU A 359 2.10 8.24 -19.46
N ASP A 360 3.10 8.05 -20.35
CA ASP A 360 3.66 9.13 -21.16
C ASP A 360 2.64 9.65 -22.18
N LYS A 361 1.82 8.75 -22.78
CA LYS A 361 0.69 9.14 -23.65
C LYS A 361 -0.32 10.03 -22.90
N LEU A 362 -0.72 9.63 -21.68
CA LEU A 362 -1.70 10.39 -20.90
C LEU A 362 -1.14 11.70 -20.36
N LYS A 363 0.14 11.76 -19.99
CA LYS A 363 0.81 13.01 -19.62
C LYS A 363 0.77 14.02 -20.75
N ALA A 364 1.14 13.62 -21.96
CA ALA A 364 1.09 14.49 -23.13
C ALA A 364 -0.35 15.00 -23.40
N SER A 365 -1.36 14.14 -23.19
CA SER A 365 -2.76 14.54 -23.31
C SER A 365 -3.16 15.58 -22.26
N ILE A 366 -2.75 15.41 -21.00
CA ILE A 366 -3.03 16.36 -19.90
C ILE A 366 -2.34 17.70 -20.16
N GLU A 367 -1.06 17.69 -20.56
CA GLU A 367 -0.29 18.91 -20.86
C GLU A 367 -0.85 19.65 -22.07
N GLY A 368 -1.29 18.93 -23.11
CA GLY A 368 -1.89 19.51 -24.32
C GLY A 368 -3.27 20.12 -24.09
N SER A 369 -4.04 19.55 -23.16
CA SER A 369 -5.39 20.04 -22.85
C SER A 369 -5.42 21.15 -21.81
N ARG A 370 -4.31 21.35 -21.05
CA ARG A 370 -4.21 22.27 -19.90
C ARG A 370 -5.54 22.34 -19.13
N PRO A 371 -5.83 21.35 -18.27
CA PRO A 371 -7.10 21.32 -17.54
C PRO A 371 -7.36 22.68 -16.91
N ASP A 372 -8.45 23.32 -17.29
CA ASP A 372 -8.87 24.59 -16.70
C ASP A 372 -9.44 24.31 -15.30
N PRO A 373 -8.83 24.80 -14.23
CA PRO A 373 -9.35 24.61 -12.88
C PRO A 373 -10.75 25.21 -12.68
N GLU A 374 -11.12 26.21 -13.48
CA GLU A 374 -12.43 26.84 -13.43
C GLU A 374 -13.46 26.11 -14.30
N SER A 375 -13.03 25.14 -15.14
CA SER A 375 -13.94 24.32 -15.93
C SER A 375 -14.59 23.24 -15.05
N GLU A 376 -15.91 23.23 -14.98
CA GLU A 376 -16.69 22.18 -14.31
C GLU A 376 -16.41 20.78 -14.90
N LEU A 377 -15.89 20.67 -16.13
CA LEU A 377 -15.63 19.42 -16.84
C LEU A 377 -14.24 18.85 -16.60
N ASP A 378 -13.38 19.52 -15.81
CA ASP A 378 -11.99 19.11 -15.59
C ASP A 378 -11.70 18.67 -14.14
N ARG A 379 -12.74 18.51 -13.30
CA ARG A 379 -12.58 18.06 -11.91
C ARG A 379 -12.26 16.57 -11.80
N VAL A 380 -12.77 15.77 -12.74
CA VAL A 380 -12.52 14.33 -12.87
C VAL A 380 -11.87 14.05 -14.22
N LEU A 381 -10.75 13.34 -14.22
CA LEU A 381 -10.08 12.94 -15.45
C LEU A 381 -10.61 11.56 -15.91
N VAL A 382 -11.08 11.50 -17.17
CA VAL A 382 -11.58 10.28 -17.79
C VAL A 382 -10.82 10.03 -19.08
N PHE A 383 -10.14 8.88 -19.18
CA PHE A 383 -9.40 8.46 -20.37
C PHE A 383 -9.93 7.11 -20.86
N ALA A 384 -9.95 6.94 -22.16
CA ALA A 384 -10.34 5.67 -22.76
C ALA A 384 -9.55 5.41 -24.06
N GLY A 385 -9.31 4.15 -24.35
CA GLY A 385 -8.67 3.72 -25.57
C GLY A 385 -8.64 2.20 -25.68
N ALA A 386 -8.32 1.70 -26.87
CA ALA A 386 -8.21 0.27 -27.13
C ALA A 386 -6.92 -0.32 -26.55
N GLU A 387 -6.92 -1.62 -26.30
CA GLU A 387 -5.73 -2.31 -25.77
C GLU A 387 -4.52 -2.18 -26.71
N ILE A 388 -4.74 -2.23 -28.02
CA ILE A 388 -3.71 -2.02 -29.04
C ILE A 388 -3.07 -0.61 -28.97
N GLU A 389 -3.77 0.34 -28.40
CA GLU A 389 -3.29 1.69 -28.17
C GLU A 389 -2.53 1.85 -26.83
N GLY A 390 -2.31 0.75 -26.10
CA GLY A 390 -1.61 0.69 -24.83
C GLY A 390 -2.51 0.70 -23.59
N PHE A 391 -3.84 0.70 -23.73
CA PHE A 391 -4.77 0.68 -22.58
C PHE A 391 -4.97 -0.74 -22.03
N HIS A 392 -3.90 -1.39 -21.62
CA HIS A 392 -3.92 -2.77 -21.14
C HIS A 392 -4.64 -2.89 -19.79
N ARG A 393 -5.65 -3.81 -19.69
CA ARG A 393 -6.48 -4.02 -18.48
C ARG A 393 -5.69 -4.25 -17.19
N GLY A 394 -4.57 -4.97 -17.25
CA GLY A 394 -3.70 -5.25 -16.09
C GLY A 394 -2.92 -4.03 -15.57
N VAL A 395 -2.87 -2.92 -16.34
CA VAL A 395 -1.99 -1.77 -16.08
C VAL A 395 -2.76 -0.47 -15.81
N ILE A 396 -3.96 -0.29 -16.36
CA ILE A 396 -4.75 0.95 -16.24
C ILE A 396 -4.91 1.39 -14.78
N GLY A 397 -5.16 0.48 -13.83
CA GLY A 397 -5.31 0.83 -12.42
C GLY A 397 -4.04 1.41 -11.77
N ILE A 398 -2.84 0.98 -12.23
CA ILE A 398 -1.57 1.54 -11.76
C ILE A 398 -1.36 2.95 -12.34
N VAL A 399 -1.71 3.12 -13.62
CA VAL A 399 -1.61 4.43 -14.28
C VAL A 399 -2.60 5.42 -13.68
N CYS A 400 -3.84 4.98 -13.35
CA CYS A 400 -4.79 5.81 -12.57
C CYS A 400 -4.16 6.38 -11.31
N SER A 401 -3.55 5.54 -10.47
CA SER A 401 -2.90 5.99 -9.23
C SER A 401 -1.83 7.04 -9.51
N LYS A 402 -1.01 6.83 -10.55
CA LYS A 402 0.04 7.80 -10.91
C LYS A 402 -0.50 9.13 -11.42
N ILE A 403 -1.58 9.11 -12.18
CA ILE A 403 -2.24 10.34 -12.63
C ILE A 403 -2.84 11.09 -11.44
N VAL A 404 -3.50 10.40 -10.51
CA VAL A 404 -4.01 11.01 -9.26
C VAL A 404 -2.87 11.65 -8.46
N GLU A 405 -1.76 10.95 -8.26
CA GLU A 405 -0.57 11.49 -7.55
C GLU A 405 0.00 12.75 -8.21
N MET A 406 -0.05 12.81 -9.55
CA MET A 406 0.47 13.94 -10.32
C MET A 406 -0.47 15.12 -10.33
N THR A 407 -1.78 14.88 -10.49
CA THR A 407 -2.78 15.91 -10.77
C THR A 407 -3.59 16.32 -9.54
N GLY A 408 -3.68 15.43 -8.53
CA GLY A 408 -4.57 15.59 -7.39
C GLY A 408 -6.05 15.62 -7.81
N ARG A 409 -6.42 14.81 -8.83
CA ARG A 409 -7.79 14.71 -9.35
C ARG A 409 -8.25 13.26 -9.41
N PRO A 410 -9.53 12.96 -9.11
CA PRO A 410 -10.08 11.63 -9.35
C PRO A 410 -9.89 11.26 -10.81
N THR A 411 -9.44 10.02 -11.06
CA THR A 411 -9.07 9.58 -12.42
C THR A 411 -9.71 8.23 -12.73
N PHE A 412 -10.29 8.14 -13.93
CA PHE A 412 -10.91 6.95 -14.49
C PHE A 412 -10.21 6.62 -15.80
N ILE A 413 -9.74 5.37 -15.98
CA ILE A 413 -9.12 4.92 -17.24
C ILE A 413 -9.81 3.65 -17.70
N CYS A 414 -10.23 3.62 -18.96
CA CYS A 414 -10.95 2.52 -19.60
C CYS A 414 -10.11 1.86 -20.68
N SER A 415 -10.08 0.53 -20.70
CA SER A 415 -9.61 -0.32 -21.80
C SER A 415 -10.83 -0.81 -22.58
N ILE A 416 -10.91 -0.48 -23.86
CA ILE A 416 -12.02 -0.84 -24.75
C ILE A 416 -11.62 -2.12 -25.51
N ASP A 417 -12.47 -3.14 -25.44
CA ASP A 417 -12.30 -4.38 -26.20
C ASP A 417 -12.89 -4.29 -27.62
N GLU A 418 -12.76 -5.38 -28.41
CA GLU A 418 -13.23 -5.46 -29.79
C GLU A 418 -14.76 -5.41 -29.89
N GLU A 419 -15.47 -5.80 -28.84
CA GLU A 419 -16.93 -5.77 -28.76
C GLU A 419 -17.47 -4.38 -28.37
N GLY A 420 -16.61 -3.41 -28.12
CA GLY A 420 -16.99 -2.05 -27.71
C GLY A 420 -17.39 -1.96 -26.25
N VAL A 421 -16.97 -2.91 -25.42
CA VAL A 421 -17.13 -2.87 -23.97
C VAL A 421 -15.87 -2.27 -23.33
N ALA A 422 -16.05 -1.27 -22.50
CA ALA A 422 -14.97 -0.60 -21.80
C ALA A 422 -14.86 -1.12 -20.36
N HIS A 423 -13.71 -1.71 -20.03
CA HIS A 423 -13.35 -2.15 -18.68
C HIS A 423 -12.52 -1.09 -18.00
N GLY A 424 -13.06 -0.48 -16.96
CA GLY A 424 -12.48 0.69 -16.31
C GLY A 424 -11.87 0.39 -14.94
N SER A 425 -10.88 1.19 -14.60
CA SER A 425 -10.32 1.32 -13.25
C SER A 425 -10.32 2.77 -12.84
N ALA A 426 -10.71 3.04 -11.58
CA ALA A 426 -10.75 4.39 -11.03
C ALA A 426 -9.92 4.50 -9.75
N ARG A 427 -9.33 5.68 -9.53
CA ARG A 427 -8.64 6.06 -8.30
C ARG A 427 -9.08 7.46 -7.90
N SER A 428 -9.12 7.71 -6.59
CA SER A 428 -9.68 8.95 -6.05
C SER A 428 -8.71 9.76 -5.21
N ILE A 429 -9.22 10.89 -4.74
CA ILE A 429 -8.64 11.80 -3.77
C ILE A 429 -9.56 11.85 -2.53
N ASN A 430 -9.07 12.41 -1.44
CA ASN A 430 -9.93 12.68 -0.28
C ASN A 430 -11.07 13.62 -0.66
N GLY A 431 -12.28 13.31 -0.20
CA GLY A 431 -13.48 14.10 -0.48
C GLY A 431 -14.28 13.63 -1.71
N PHE A 432 -13.77 12.65 -2.50
CA PHE A 432 -14.52 12.08 -3.62
C PHE A 432 -14.66 10.56 -3.47
N HIS A 433 -15.84 10.10 -3.09
CA HIS A 433 -16.13 8.68 -2.85
C HIS A 433 -16.49 7.97 -4.16
N LEU A 434 -15.61 7.06 -4.67
CA LEU A 434 -15.80 6.45 -6.00
C LEU A 434 -17.09 5.64 -6.14
N VAL A 435 -17.46 4.88 -5.11
CA VAL A 435 -18.67 4.03 -5.22
C VAL A 435 -19.90 4.91 -5.28
N GLU A 436 -20.01 5.92 -4.41
CA GLU A 436 -21.11 6.89 -4.47
C GLU A 436 -21.17 7.63 -5.82
N ALA A 437 -20.00 8.01 -6.37
CA ALA A 437 -19.96 8.63 -7.69
C ALA A 437 -20.44 7.67 -8.80
N LEU A 438 -20.07 6.39 -8.73
CA LEU A 438 -20.54 5.36 -9.68
C LEU A 438 -22.04 5.06 -9.49
N ASP A 439 -22.55 5.12 -8.26
CA ASP A 439 -24.00 4.97 -7.97
C ASP A 439 -24.83 6.04 -8.70
N THR A 440 -24.32 7.28 -8.81
CA THR A 440 -25.01 8.38 -9.54
C THR A 440 -25.17 8.12 -11.03
N ILE A 441 -24.39 7.19 -11.60
CA ILE A 441 -24.38 6.84 -13.03
C ILE A 441 -24.65 5.34 -13.26
N SER A 442 -25.20 4.65 -12.27
CA SER A 442 -25.42 3.19 -12.29
C SER A 442 -26.22 2.71 -13.49
N ASP A 443 -27.16 3.51 -13.98
CA ASP A 443 -27.98 3.27 -15.18
C ASP A 443 -27.17 3.24 -16.50
N ALA A 444 -25.98 3.85 -16.53
CA ALA A 444 -25.07 3.83 -17.68
C ALA A 444 -24.04 2.69 -17.59
N LEU A 445 -23.90 2.03 -16.44
CA LEU A 445 -22.89 1.01 -16.19
C LEU A 445 -23.45 -0.41 -16.36
N VAL A 446 -22.63 -1.32 -16.85
CA VAL A 446 -22.95 -2.76 -16.91
C VAL A 446 -22.75 -3.40 -15.53
N LYS A 447 -21.63 -3.07 -14.88
CA LYS A 447 -21.30 -3.46 -13.50
C LYS A 447 -20.25 -2.52 -12.93
N TYR A 448 -20.24 -2.40 -11.62
CA TYR A 448 -19.19 -1.65 -10.90
C TYR A 448 -19.08 -2.16 -9.45
N GLY A 449 -17.97 -1.79 -8.80
CA GLY A 449 -17.72 -2.08 -7.40
C GLY A 449 -16.35 -1.63 -6.97
N GLY A 450 -16.12 -1.61 -5.65
CA GLY A 450 -14.85 -1.19 -5.08
C GLY A 450 -15.00 -0.55 -3.71
N HIS A 451 -14.11 0.38 -3.45
CA HIS A 451 -13.97 1.13 -2.20
C HIS A 451 -13.95 2.64 -2.47
N PRO A 452 -14.02 3.50 -1.45
CA PRO A 452 -13.99 4.95 -1.62
C PRO A 452 -12.86 5.46 -2.52
N MET A 453 -11.67 4.85 -2.44
CA MET A 453 -10.46 5.32 -3.10
C MET A 453 -10.06 4.53 -4.35
N ALA A 454 -10.64 3.36 -4.59
CA ALA A 454 -10.31 2.50 -5.73
C ALA A 454 -11.53 1.70 -6.16
N ALA A 455 -11.89 1.76 -7.44
CA ALA A 455 -13.04 1.05 -8.00
C ALA A 455 -12.73 0.47 -9.37
N GLY A 456 -13.48 -0.59 -9.73
CA GLY A 456 -13.56 -1.16 -11.05
C GLY A 456 -14.98 -1.00 -11.61
N PHE A 457 -15.11 -0.85 -12.92
CA PHE A 457 -16.40 -0.71 -13.57
C PHE A 457 -16.36 -1.22 -15.02
N THR A 458 -17.52 -1.47 -15.57
CA THR A 458 -17.70 -1.84 -16.99
C THR A 458 -18.80 -0.96 -17.58
N VAL A 459 -18.54 -0.39 -18.74
CA VAL A 459 -19.45 0.53 -19.43
C VAL A 459 -19.36 0.31 -20.95
N ALA A 460 -20.43 0.56 -21.69
CA ALA A 460 -20.36 0.57 -23.16
C ALA A 460 -19.49 1.74 -23.64
N ALA A 461 -18.62 1.52 -24.63
CA ALA A 461 -17.73 2.57 -25.14
C ALA A 461 -18.49 3.83 -25.60
N SER A 462 -19.70 3.66 -26.15
CA SER A 462 -20.59 4.76 -26.55
C SER A 462 -21.11 5.63 -25.39
N LYS A 463 -21.00 5.16 -24.15
CA LYS A 463 -21.46 5.85 -22.93
C LYS A 463 -20.34 6.59 -22.18
N ILE A 464 -19.09 6.52 -22.64
CA ILE A 464 -17.95 7.11 -21.93
C ILE A 464 -18.07 8.62 -21.81
N GLU A 465 -18.51 9.32 -22.83
CA GLU A 465 -18.67 10.79 -22.78
C GLU A 465 -19.82 11.21 -21.86
N GLU A 466 -20.91 10.46 -21.84
CA GLU A 466 -22.01 10.66 -20.85
C GLU A 466 -21.48 10.44 -19.42
N MET A 467 -20.71 9.39 -19.20
CA MET A 467 -20.07 9.10 -17.91
C MET A 467 -19.13 10.26 -17.50
N ARG A 468 -18.26 10.74 -18.41
CA ARG A 468 -17.37 11.88 -18.18
C ARG A 468 -18.14 13.12 -17.70
N TYR A 469 -19.20 13.47 -18.42
CA TYR A 469 -20.02 14.63 -18.10
C TYR A 469 -20.68 14.50 -16.71
N ARG A 470 -21.33 13.36 -16.44
CA ARG A 470 -22.07 13.12 -15.17
C ARG A 470 -21.12 13.06 -13.97
N LEU A 471 -19.95 12.43 -14.09
CA LEU A 471 -18.95 12.38 -13.02
C LEU A 471 -18.37 13.76 -12.70
N ASN A 472 -18.11 14.59 -13.72
CA ASN A 472 -17.62 15.95 -13.50
C ASN A 472 -18.69 16.83 -12.85
N ARG A 473 -19.94 16.70 -13.26
CA ARG A 473 -21.07 17.41 -12.63
C ARG A 473 -21.19 17.02 -11.15
N HIS A 474 -21.15 15.71 -10.83
CA HIS A 474 -21.17 15.25 -9.44
C HIS A 474 -19.96 15.80 -8.66
N ALA A 475 -18.77 15.80 -9.25
CA ALA A 475 -17.59 16.37 -8.61
C ALA A 475 -17.71 17.88 -8.35
N ALA A 476 -18.35 18.63 -9.24
CA ALA A 476 -18.58 20.07 -9.05
C ALA A 476 -19.51 20.38 -7.87
N GLU A 477 -20.41 19.45 -7.53
CA GLU A 477 -21.30 19.57 -6.37
C GLU A 477 -20.60 19.32 -5.02
N ILE A 478 -19.55 18.48 -4.99
CA ILE A 478 -18.94 18.00 -3.73
C ILE A 478 -17.51 18.44 -3.51
N LEU A 479 -16.75 18.77 -4.57
CA LEU A 479 -15.35 19.21 -4.48
C LEU A 479 -15.24 20.72 -4.70
N SER A 480 -14.55 21.37 -3.79
CA SER A 480 -14.08 22.74 -4.00
C SER A 480 -12.75 22.75 -4.77
N ASP A 481 -12.34 23.92 -5.28
CA ASP A 481 -11.02 24.08 -5.93
C ASP A 481 -9.87 23.82 -4.95
N ASP A 482 -10.15 24.01 -3.65
CA ASP A 482 -9.19 23.67 -2.61
C ASP A 482 -9.00 22.16 -2.42
N ASP A 483 -9.93 21.34 -2.82
CA ASP A 483 -9.82 19.88 -2.76
C ASP A 483 -9.02 19.30 -3.92
N LEU A 484 -8.93 20.05 -5.02
CA LEU A 484 -8.21 19.65 -6.22
C LEU A 484 -6.73 20.05 -6.16
N GLY A 485 -5.90 19.32 -6.89
CA GLY A 485 -4.47 19.59 -6.99
C GLY A 485 -3.64 18.90 -5.90
N ARG A 486 -2.35 18.83 -6.17
CA ARG A 486 -1.39 18.16 -5.29
C ARG A 486 -1.21 18.92 -3.99
N ARG A 487 -1.24 18.20 -2.86
CA ARG A 487 -0.97 18.75 -1.52
C ARG A 487 0.25 18.08 -0.91
N LEU A 488 1.09 18.85 -0.24
CA LEU A 488 2.19 18.36 0.58
C LEU A 488 2.00 18.86 2.02
N SER A 489 1.90 17.92 2.95
CA SER A 489 1.70 18.21 4.37
C SER A 489 2.98 17.92 5.14
N ALA A 490 3.63 18.95 5.67
CA ALA A 490 4.80 18.81 6.53
C ALA A 490 4.39 18.46 7.97
N ASP A 491 5.09 17.51 8.59
CA ASP A 491 4.93 17.19 10.02
C ASP A 491 5.37 18.34 10.91
N ALA A 492 6.34 19.11 10.48
CA ALA A 492 6.82 20.31 11.19
C ALA A 492 7.51 21.29 10.24
N GLU A 493 7.53 22.56 10.64
CA GLU A 493 8.54 23.52 10.17
C GLU A 493 9.78 23.36 11.06
N ILE A 494 10.96 23.22 10.43
CA ILE A 494 12.25 23.04 11.08
C ILE A 494 13.28 24.02 10.54
N THR A 495 14.36 24.24 11.28
CA THR A 495 15.51 25.04 10.84
C THR A 495 16.62 24.15 10.24
N LEU A 496 17.64 24.77 9.64
CA LEU A 496 18.81 24.00 9.16
C LEU A 496 19.63 23.41 10.33
N GLU A 497 19.62 24.07 11.47
CA GLU A 497 20.28 23.62 12.69
C GLU A 497 19.62 22.35 13.28
N ASP A 498 18.33 22.14 13.01
CA ASP A 498 17.60 20.91 13.38
C ASP A 498 17.94 19.72 12.48
N ALA A 499 18.45 19.99 11.28
CA ALA A 499 18.72 18.95 10.27
C ALA A 499 20.07 18.24 10.54
N THR A 500 20.18 17.62 11.70
CA THR A 500 21.38 16.89 12.16
C THR A 500 21.30 15.40 11.86
N ILE A 501 22.47 14.73 11.92
CA ILE A 501 22.52 13.26 11.77
C ILE A 501 21.80 12.56 12.93
N GLU A 502 21.83 13.12 14.13
CA GLU A 502 21.12 12.63 15.30
C GLU A 502 19.60 12.69 15.09
N CYS A 503 19.12 13.81 14.53
CA CYS A 503 17.70 13.95 14.18
C CYS A 503 17.29 12.93 13.10
N ALA A 504 18.10 12.78 12.05
CA ALA A 504 17.85 11.80 10.99
C ALA A 504 17.81 10.36 11.53
N ARG A 505 18.71 10.00 12.45
CA ARG A 505 18.72 8.70 13.14
C ARG A 505 17.48 8.51 14.04
N ALA A 506 17.06 9.54 14.74
CA ALA A 506 15.83 9.48 15.54
C ALA A 506 14.61 9.23 14.66
N LEU A 507 14.49 9.95 13.53
CA LEU A 507 13.39 9.80 12.59
C LEU A 507 13.39 8.44 11.87
N ALA A 508 14.55 7.84 11.62
CA ALA A 508 14.65 6.50 11.04
C ALA A 508 13.97 5.42 11.90
N ARG A 509 13.78 5.65 13.20
CA ARG A 509 13.06 4.75 14.11
C ARG A 509 11.53 4.74 13.88
N LEU A 510 11.02 5.68 13.09
CA LEU A 510 9.62 5.65 12.65
C LEU A 510 9.34 4.53 11.64
N GLU A 511 10.36 3.95 11.00
CA GLU A 511 10.16 2.80 10.11
C GLU A 511 9.48 1.61 10.85
N PRO A 512 8.66 0.80 10.13
CA PRO A 512 8.34 0.85 8.71
C PRO A 512 7.34 1.95 8.35
N HIS A 513 7.59 2.63 7.22
CA HIS A 513 6.69 3.63 6.66
C HIS A 513 5.67 3.01 5.69
N GLY A 514 4.48 3.58 5.66
CA GLY A 514 3.37 3.16 4.80
C GLY A 514 2.08 3.89 5.15
N VAL A 515 0.93 3.30 4.84
CA VAL A 515 -0.37 3.85 5.25
C VAL A 515 -0.43 3.93 6.78
N GLY A 516 -1.02 4.99 7.30
CA GLY A 516 -1.07 5.29 8.75
C GLY A 516 0.25 5.81 9.35
N ASN A 517 1.40 5.52 8.71
CA ASN A 517 2.71 6.01 9.13
C ASN A 517 3.54 6.49 7.93
N PRO A 518 3.19 7.63 7.31
CA PRO A 518 3.92 8.16 6.16
C PRO A 518 5.34 8.59 6.53
N TYR A 519 6.21 8.71 5.50
CA TYR A 519 7.52 9.32 5.69
C TYR A 519 7.38 10.75 6.20
N PRO A 520 8.10 11.14 7.26
CA PRO A 520 8.08 12.50 7.77
C PRO A 520 8.50 13.50 6.69
N LEU A 521 7.73 14.57 6.57
CA LEU A 521 8.01 15.68 5.66
C LEU A 521 8.18 16.95 6.47
N PHE A 522 9.17 17.76 6.11
CA PHE A 522 9.50 18.99 6.84
C PHE A 522 9.50 20.18 5.90
N LEU A 523 9.10 21.32 6.44
CA LEU A 523 9.24 22.61 5.77
C LEU A 523 10.46 23.34 6.35
N ILE A 524 11.39 23.74 5.49
CA ILE A 524 12.48 24.65 5.82
C ILE A 524 12.24 25.93 5.02
N ARG A 525 12.06 27.07 5.72
CA ARG A 525 11.84 28.36 5.07
C ARG A 525 13.11 29.14 4.92
N ARG A 526 13.24 29.87 3.85
CA ARG A 526 14.30 30.86 3.58
C ARG A 526 15.72 30.32 3.86
N ALA A 527 15.97 29.09 3.43
CA ALA A 527 17.30 28.52 3.52
C ALA A 527 18.24 29.27 2.56
N PRO A 528 19.40 29.78 3.02
CA PRO A 528 20.38 30.43 2.15
C PRO A 528 20.86 29.48 1.06
N LEU A 529 20.72 29.85 -0.21
CA LEU A 529 21.18 29.06 -1.35
C LEU A 529 22.62 29.45 -1.71
N ARG A 530 23.55 28.52 -1.58
CA ARG A 530 24.97 28.72 -1.89
C ARG A 530 25.31 28.33 -3.32
N SER A 531 24.82 27.16 -3.74
CA SER A 531 25.02 26.67 -5.09
C SER A 531 23.96 25.68 -5.50
N ILE A 532 23.75 25.59 -6.81
CA ILE A 532 22.89 24.60 -7.45
C ILE A 532 23.65 23.97 -8.63
N ARG A 533 23.55 22.66 -8.78
CA ARG A 533 24.14 21.95 -9.92
C ARG A 533 23.27 20.78 -10.37
N LYS A 534 23.30 20.49 -11.67
CA LYS A 534 22.69 19.27 -12.21
C LYS A 534 23.54 18.04 -11.88
N LEU A 535 22.86 16.94 -11.59
CA LEU A 535 23.45 15.62 -11.49
C LEU A 535 22.87 14.73 -12.57
N LYS A 536 23.74 14.10 -13.39
CA LYS A 536 23.34 13.20 -14.49
C LYS A 536 22.25 13.81 -15.40
N GLU A 537 22.28 15.13 -15.60
CA GLU A 537 21.31 15.90 -16.41
C GLU A 537 19.83 15.74 -16.01
N LYS A 538 19.54 15.03 -14.91
CA LYS A 538 18.17 14.69 -14.49
C LYS A 538 17.79 15.24 -13.12
N HIS A 539 18.75 15.47 -12.25
CA HIS A 539 18.49 15.80 -10.85
C HIS A 539 19.15 17.13 -10.47
N LEU A 540 18.65 17.75 -9.41
CA LEU A 540 19.28 18.94 -8.85
C LEU A 540 19.95 18.61 -7.50
N LYS A 541 21.14 19.16 -7.30
CA LYS A 541 21.83 19.15 -6.02
C LYS A 541 22.06 20.59 -5.59
N PHE A 542 21.57 20.91 -4.40
CA PHE A 542 21.74 22.19 -3.74
C PHE A 542 22.78 22.06 -2.63
N LEU A 543 23.53 23.12 -2.41
CA LEU A 543 24.25 23.37 -1.19
C LEU A 543 23.57 24.57 -0.51
N ILE A 544 23.01 24.35 0.68
CA ILE A 544 22.24 25.34 1.42
C ILE A 544 22.84 25.56 2.81
N GLY A 545 22.65 26.76 3.36
CA GLY A 545 23.18 27.12 4.68
C GLY A 545 24.23 28.22 4.65
N ARG A 546 24.92 28.42 5.79
CA ARG A 546 25.98 29.41 5.99
C ARG A 546 27.29 28.68 6.35
N GLU A 547 28.45 29.31 6.09
CA GLU A 547 29.83 28.76 6.10
C GLU A 547 30.22 27.64 7.09
N LYS A 548 29.52 27.49 8.19
CA LYS A 548 29.82 26.41 9.17
C LYS A 548 28.66 25.40 9.34
N ALA A 549 27.54 25.62 8.65
CA ALA A 549 26.33 24.80 8.73
C ALA A 549 25.74 24.61 7.33
N GLU A 550 26.56 24.08 6.40
CA GLU A 550 26.12 23.74 5.05
C GLU A 550 25.59 22.31 5.02
N ILE A 551 24.44 22.12 4.35
CA ILE A 551 23.82 20.82 4.13
C ILE A 551 23.56 20.60 2.65
N GLU A 552 23.77 19.38 2.19
CA GLU A 552 23.42 18.97 0.83
C GLU A 552 21.94 18.63 0.74
N ALA A 553 21.28 19.11 -0.31
CA ALA A 553 19.91 18.77 -0.62
C ALA A 553 19.80 18.23 -2.05
N LEU A 554 19.12 17.09 -2.22
CA LEU A 554 18.93 16.41 -3.50
C LEU A 554 17.47 16.45 -3.91
N TRP A 555 17.21 16.93 -5.13
CA TRP A 555 15.90 16.88 -5.77
C TRP A 555 15.95 15.99 -7.02
N TRP A 556 15.35 14.83 -6.90
CA TRP A 556 15.36 13.83 -7.96
C TRP A 556 14.42 14.21 -9.12
N ASN A 557 14.87 14.01 -10.37
CA ASN A 557 14.12 14.27 -11.60
C ASN A 557 13.60 15.71 -11.71
N ALA A 558 14.35 16.69 -11.21
CA ALA A 558 13.93 18.09 -11.12
C ALA A 558 14.85 19.05 -11.91
N ALA A 559 15.66 18.51 -12.83
CA ALA A 559 16.63 19.32 -13.57
C ALA A 559 15.97 20.43 -14.42
N GLU A 560 14.72 20.26 -14.82
CA GLU A 560 13.91 21.24 -15.56
C GLU A 560 13.69 22.54 -14.77
N TYR A 561 13.61 22.46 -13.42
CA TYR A 561 13.40 23.62 -12.56
C TYR A 561 14.66 24.46 -12.32
N GLN A 562 15.83 24.03 -12.81
CA GLN A 562 17.09 24.80 -12.56
C GLN A 562 17.00 26.27 -12.96
N PRO A 563 16.41 26.64 -14.11
CA PRO A 563 16.32 28.06 -14.53
C PRO A 563 15.56 28.94 -13.55
N GLU A 564 14.58 28.40 -12.84
CA GLU A 564 13.77 29.13 -11.87
C GLU A 564 14.59 29.69 -10.70
N PHE A 565 15.74 29.05 -10.37
CA PHE A 565 16.61 29.47 -9.28
C PHE A 565 17.64 30.55 -9.68
N ALA A 566 17.58 31.07 -10.91
CA ALA A 566 18.50 32.10 -11.36
C ALA A 566 18.35 33.37 -10.50
N GLY A 567 19.45 33.77 -9.83
CA GLY A 567 19.47 34.93 -8.94
C GLY A 567 18.83 34.72 -7.56
N ALA A 568 18.35 33.53 -7.24
CA ALA A 568 17.81 33.22 -5.92
C ALA A 568 18.92 33.17 -4.87
N SER A 569 18.77 33.93 -3.78
CA SER A 569 19.65 33.89 -2.60
C SER A 569 19.11 33.04 -1.46
N GLU A 570 17.81 32.83 -1.42
CA GLU A 570 17.09 32.04 -0.42
C GLU A 570 16.03 31.18 -1.11
N ILE A 571 15.82 29.98 -0.58
CA ILE A 571 14.80 29.04 -1.04
C ILE A 571 14.07 28.42 0.14
N SER A 572 12.79 28.13 -0.04
CA SER A 572 12.02 27.31 0.89
C SER A 572 11.88 25.90 0.33
N LEU A 573 11.99 24.88 1.19
CA LEU A 573 12.03 23.47 0.80
C LEU A 573 10.99 22.65 1.56
N MET A 574 10.23 21.83 0.85
CA MET A 574 9.58 20.65 1.39
C MET A 574 10.52 19.47 1.24
N CYS A 575 11.00 18.91 2.34
CA CYS A 575 12.08 17.92 2.32
C CYS A 575 11.92 16.85 3.39
N ARG A 576 12.65 15.74 3.21
CA ARG A 576 12.88 14.69 4.22
C ARG A 576 14.31 14.74 4.67
N LEU A 577 14.57 14.34 5.91
CA LEU A 577 15.93 14.14 6.43
C LEU A 577 16.31 12.68 6.19
N GLU A 578 17.39 12.46 5.46
CA GLU A 578 17.92 11.12 5.15
C GLU A 578 19.36 10.97 5.65
N ILE A 579 19.73 9.75 6.03
CA ILE A 579 21.12 9.40 6.37
C ILE A 579 21.82 9.04 5.07
N ASN A 580 22.76 9.88 4.65
CA ASN A 580 23.64 9.58 3.53
C ASN A 580 24.91 8.87 4.01
N LYS A 581 25.17 7.68 3.45
CA LYS A 581 26.38 6.88 3.74
C LYS A 581 27.29 6.91 2.52
N TRP A 582 28.45 7.57 2.67
CA TRP A 582 29.46 7.67 1.62
C TRP A 582 30.85 7.47 2.18
N ASN A 583 31.62 6.57 1.58
CA ASN A 583 33.03 6.25 2.01
C ASN A 583 33.15 6.00 3.52
N GLY A 584 32.21 5.28 4.13
CA GLY A 584 32.22 4.96 5.56
C GLY A 584 31.83 6.12 6.50
N ARG A 585 31.48 7.28 5.95
CA ARG A 585 30.98 8.43 6.72
C ARG A 585 29.47 8.54 6.57
N GLU A 586 28.80 8.89 7.66
CA GLU A 586 27.37 9.20 7.70
C GLU A 586 27.19 10.70 7.90
N ASN A 587 26.31 11.30 7.11
CA ASN A 587 25.89 12.68 7.28
C ASN A 587 24.39 12.81 7.02
N CYS A 588 23.77 13.86 7.54
CA CYS A 588 22.42 14.23 7.20
C CYS A 588 22.39 14.86 5.80
N GLN A 589 21.44 14.42 4.97
CA GLN A 589 21.18 14.98 3.66
C GLN A 589 19.68 15.25 3.53
N LEU A 590 19.30 16.34 2.85
CA LEU A 590 17.92 16.63 2.59
C LEU A 590 17.50 16.00 1.25
N ARG A 591 16.39 15.23 1.27
CA ARG A 591 15.70 14.82 0.06
C ARG A 591 14.59 15.80 -0.23
N VAL A 592 14.77 16.63 -1.22
CA VAL A 592 13.78 17.64 -1.64
C VAL A 592 12.62 16.95 -2.35
N ILE A 593 11.41 17.31 -1.96
CA ILE A 593 10.14 16.85 -2.57
C ILE A 593 9.54 17.97 -3.43
N ASP A 594 9.73 19.22 -2.99
CA ASP A 594 9.34 20.42 -3.71
C ASP A 594 10.13 21.61 -3.19
N ALA A 595 10.21 22.69 -3.98
CA ALA A 595 10.92 23.90 -3.62
C ALA A 595 10.10 25.13 -4.00
N ALA A 596 10.31 26.23 -3.30
CA ALA A 596 9.77 27.55 -3.65
C ALA A 596 10.86 28.60 -3.52
N ILE A 597 10.80 29.63 -4.37
CA ILE A 597 11.71 30.76 -4.34
C ILE A 597 11.05 31.87 -3.55
N ASP A 598 11.70 32.29 -2.48
CA ASP A 598 11.27 33.46 -1.71
C ASP A 598 11.68 34.72 -2.46
N LYS A 599 10.78 35.30 -3.26
CA LYS A 599 11.01 36.61 -3.90
C LYS A 599 11.24 37.65 -2.82
N GLN A 600 12.37 38.34 -2.88
CA GLN A 600 12.59 39.55 -2.04
C GLN A 600 11.47 40.56 -2.35
N LYS A 601 10.87 41.14 -1.27
CA LYS A 601 9.99 42.30 -1.41
C LYS A 601 10.83 43.46 -1.95
N GLY A 602 10.93 43.60 -3.26
CA GLY A 602 11.73 44.64 -3.88
C GLY A 602 11.53 44.85 -5.37
N ASP A 603 10.87 43.94 -6.06
CA ASP A 603 10.56 44.08 -7.50
C ASP A 603 9.03 44.14 -7.70
N GLN A 604 8.42 45.27 -7.39
CA GLN A 604 7.16 45.74 -7.94
C GLN A 604 7.40 47.03 -8.72
#